data_badde31870cfc5d9c45c1ffac8e4622d
#
_entry.id   badde31870cfc5d9c45c1ffac8e4622d
#
_cell.length_a   1.000
_cell.length_b   1.000
_cell.length_c   1.000
_cell.angle_alpha   90.00
_cell.angle_beta   90.00
_cell.angle_gamma   90.00
#
_symmetry.space_group_name_H-M   'P 1'
#
loop_
_entity.id
_entity.type
_entity.pdbx_description
1 polymer ?
#
loop_
_entity_poly.entity_id
_entity_poly.type
_entity_poly.pdbx_seq_one_letter_code
_entity_poly.pdbx_strand_id
1 'polypeptide(L)'
;MLKSSGFGKTVFALFLSACCVTPAPVSAAGAAAAAKPRVRTARHRYVPREKAVDPTLGDITNFDDPIVRAAAVEALGKYNGSVVAVEPTTGRILAVVNQKMAYSAGAIPCSTIKPTIALAALEENVITRDTMLKVGRRKYMNLTEAMAHSNNVFFEQLGQRMGFETVSKYGRLLGLGELAGYNLADEQPGAFPMAPPHKGGVARMSSFGEGIQVTPFQLASLAAAFANGGTLYYLQYPAAGQPGQDAPIFEPRIKRELNIAPLLPELREGMLAAVLYGTGKRSFDSGGDELPAGKTGTCSDDQSHVGWFLSYADEAHPKLALAVLIRGRSSLIKGPLAAGVAGRIYRRLREQNYFASLSPTTDLRSGR
;
A
#
# COMPACT_ATOMS: atom_id res chain seq x y z
N MET A 1 56.18 -33.03 36.86
CA MET A 1 56.03 -34.45 36.53
C MET A 1 55.46 -34.41 35.07
N LEU A 2 56.31 -34.46 34.03
CA LEU A 2 56.89 -35.61 33.32
C LEU A 2 55.83 -36.65 32.97
N LYS A 3 55.50 -36.85 31.68
CA LYS A 3 56.12 -37.63 30.61
C LYS A 3 55.19 -37.59 29.39
N SER A 4 55.61 -37.23 28.19
CA SER A 4 56.33 -37.97 27.13
C SER A 4 55.37 -38.87 26.33
N SER A 5 55.20 -38.64 25.09
CA SER A 5 55.92 -38.99 23.83
C SER A 5 55.22 -40.12 23.07
N GLY A 6 55.14 -40.01 21.79
CA GLY A 6 54.73 -41.09 20.88
C GLY A 6 54.77 -40.69 19.41
N PHE A 7 56.01 -40.71 18.85
CA PHE A 7 56.29 -40.61 17.41
C PHE A 7 55.99 -41.96 16.73
N GLY A 8 55.31 -41.97 15.63
CA GLY A 8 55.12 -43.15 14.77
C GLY A 8 55.29 -42.80 13.29
N LYS A 9 56.51 -43.04 12.77
CA LYS A 9 56.87 -43.08 11.36
C LYS A 9 56.39 -44.38 10.75
N THR A 10 56.04 -44.39 9.50
CA THR A 10 56.36 -45.50 8.52
C THR A 10 55.59 -45.26 7.23
N VAL A 11 56.25 -45.11 6.18
CA VAL A 11 56.98 -45.84 5.14
C VAL A 11 56.19 -45.82 3.79
N PHE A 12 56.91 -45.28 2.84
CA PHE A 12 56.68 -45.29 1.38
C PHE A 12 56.71 -46.71 0.85
N ALA A 13 55.79 -47.04 -0.06
CA ALA A 13 55.98 -48.16 -0.97
C ALA A 13 55.64 -47.68 -2.42
N LEU A 14 56.70 -47.53 -3.19
CA LEU A 14 56.61 -47.45 -4.64
C LEU A 14 56.28 -48.84 -5.22
N PHE A 15 55.27 -48.92 -6.07
CA PHE A 15 55.15 -50.04 -7.02
C PHE A 15 55.20 -49.48 -8.46
N LEU A 16 56.31 -49.72 -9.14
CA LEU A 16 56.37 -49.68 -10.60
C LEU A 16 55.63 -50.90 -11.12
N SER A 17 54.78 -50.76 -12.09
CA SER A 17 54.36 -51.85 -12.95
C SER A 17 54.23 -51.36 -14.38
N ALA A 18 54.82 -52.20 -15.26
CA ALA A 18 55.19 -51.90 -16.62
C ALA A 18 54.07 -51.82 -17.62
N CYS A 19 54.33 -51.09 -18.68
CA CYS A 19 53.55 -50.98 -19.91
C CYS A 19 53.22 -52.33 -20.57
N CYS A 20 51.97 -52.50 -20.98
CA CYS A 20 51.64 -53.28 -22.15
C CYS A 20 50.68 -52.41 -23.03
N VAL A 21 51.21 -51.94 -24.12
CA VAL A 21 50.51 -51.26 -25.19
C VAL A 21 49.91 -52.29 -26.13
N THR A 22 48.55 -52.35 -26.17
CA THR A 22 47.84 -53.06 -27.24
C THR A 22 47.10 -52.05 -28.11
N PRO A 23 47.16 -52.05 -29.40
CA PRO A 23 46.45 -51.13 -30.27
C PRO A 23 44.96 -51.49 -30.32
N ALA A 24 44.10 -50.56 -30.05
CA ALA A 24 42.64 -50.68 -30.21
C ALA A 24 42.22 -50.46 -31.67
N PRO A 25 41.19 -51.12 -32.15
CA PRO A 25 40.73 -50.95 -33.53
C PRO A 25 39.98 -49.64 -33.71
N VAL A 26 40.27 -48.98 -34.82
CA VAL A 26 39.60 -47.77 -35.31
C VAL A 26 38.16 -48.12 -35.67
N SER A 27 37.20 -47.66 -34.85
CA SER A 27 35.78 -47.74 -35.19
C SER A 27 35.39 -46.44 -35.90
N ALA A 28 34.74 -46.61 -37.06
CA ALA A 28 34.26 -45.52 -37.90
C ALA A 28 33.30 -44.59 -37.16
N ALA A 29 33.64 -43.31 -37.16
CA ALA A 29 32.81 -42.25 -36.62
C ALA A 29 31.52 -42.11 -37.47
N GLY A 30 30.43 -42.57 -36.94
CA GLY A 30 29.09 -42.22 -37.45
C GLY A 30 28.83 -40.73 -37.21
N ALA A 31 28.57 -39.99 -38.25
CA ALA A 31 28.20 -38.58 -38.19
C ALA A 31 26.93 -38.39 -37.36
N ALA A 32 27.11 -37.88 -36.14
CA ALA A 32 25.97 -37.43 -35.33
C ALA A 32 25.35 -36.21 -36.01
N ALA A 33 24.15 -36.35 -36.54
CA ALA A 33 23.33 -35.26 -37.07
C ALA A 33 23.08 -34.25 -35.94
N ALA A 34 23.62 -33.03 -36.10
CA ALA A 34 23.39 -31.93 -35.17
C ALA A 34 21.87 -31.64 -35.07
N ALA A 35 21.30 -31.92 -33.92
CA ALA A 35 19.92 -31.58 -33.60
C ALA A 35 19.75 -30.06 -33.63
N LYS A 36 18.95 -29.54 -34.58
CA LYS A 36 18.61 -28.14 -34.66
C LYS A 36 17.98 -27.70 -33.33
N PRO A 37 18.39 -26.53 -32.77
CA PRO A 37 17.77 -26.04 -31.53
C PRO A 37 16.28 -25.81 -31.76
N ARG A 38 15.44 -26.51 -30.98
CA ARG A 38 14.01 -26.26 -30.94
C ARG A 38 13.81 -24.85 -30.34
N VAL A 39 13.53 -23.89 -31.20
CA VAL A 39 13.03 -22.57 -30.80
C VAL A 39 11.69 -22.82 -30.09
N ARG A 40 11.70 -22.72 -28.75
CA ARG A 40 10.45 -22.65 -27.97
C ARG A 40 9.77 -21.34 -28.33
N THR A 41 8.91 -21.35 -29.32
CA THR A 41 7.97 -20.23 -29.51
C THR A 41 7.17 -20.09 -28.23
N ALA A 42 7.42 -19.01 -27.49
CA ALA A 42 6.59 -18.62 -26.37
C ALA A 42 5.17 -18.46 -26.92
N ARG A 43 4.28 -19.43 -26.65
CA ARG A 43 2.86 -19.26 -26.90
C ARG A 43 2.42 -18.06 -26.06
N HIS A 44 2.26 -16.89 -26.69
CA HIS A 44 1.54 -15.79 -26.08
C HIS A 44 0.17 -16.34 -25.63
N ARG A 45 0.01 -16.56 -24.34
CA ARG A 45 -1.29 -16.86 -23.76
C ARG A 45 -2.17 -15.65 -24.06
N TYR A 46 -3.14 -15.80 -24.94
CA TYR A 46 -4.15 -14.78 -25.16
C TYR A 46 -4.86 -14.56 -23.81
N VAL A 47 -4.56 -13.43 -23.18
CA VAL A 47 -5.33 -12.94 -22.03
C VAL A 47 -6.48 -12.14 -22.62
N PRO A 48 -7.72 -12.59 -22.46
CA PRO A 48 -8.87 -11.84 -22.93
C PRO A 48 -8.77 -10.40 -22.40
N ARG A 49 -8.87 -9.44 -23.30
CA ARG A 49 -8.91 -8.02 -22.90
C ARG A 49 -10.18 -7.85 -22.06
N GLU A 50 -10.02 -7.46 -20.80
CA GLU A 50 -11.16 -7.11 -19.96
C GLU A 50 -11.97 -6.05 -20.70
N LYS A 51 -13.31 -6.21 -20.70
CA LYS A 51 -14.20 -5.18 -21.27
C LYS A 51 -13.95 -3.90 -20.47
N ALA A 52 -13.76 -2.78 -21.17
CA ALA A 52 -13.69 -1.49 -20.53
C ALA A 52 -14.99 -1.28 -19.75
N VAL A 53 -14.87 -1.03 -18.45
CA VAL A 53 -15.99 -0.70 -17.57
C VAL A 53 -16.03 0.81 -17.47
N ASP A 54 -17.22 1.40 -17.59
CA ASP A 54 -17.41 2.79 -17.17
C ASP A 54 -17.46 2.82 -15.65
N PRO A 55 -16.44 3.37 -14.96
CA PRO A 55 -16.40 3.36 -13.50
C PRO A 55 -17.39 4.36 -12.88
N THR A 56 -18.03 5.21 -13.69
CA THR A 56 -18.95 6.25 -13.19
C THR A 56 -20.41 5.84 -13.25
N LEU A 57 -20.69 4.66 -13.82
CA LEU A 57 -22.06 4.22 -14.05
C LEU A 57 -22.80 3.96 -12.74
N GLY A 58 -23.84 4.75 -12.49
CA GLY A 58 -24.68 4.68 -11.30
C GLY A 58 -24.17 5.51 -10.11
N ASP A 59 -23.10 6.28 -10.28
CA ASP A 59 -22.63 7.18 -9.23
C ASP A 59 -23.62 8.35 -9.00
N ILE A 60 -23.86 8.67 -7.75
CA ILE A 60 -24.61 9.85 -7.28
C ILE A 60 -23.59 10.94 -6.94
N THR A 61 -23.66 12.08 -7.64
CA THR A 61 -22.59 13.09 -7.64
C THR A 61 -23.02 14.46 -7.11
N ASN A 62 -24.24 14.58 -6.58
CA ASN A 62 -24.85 15.86 -6.22
C ASN A 62 -24.03 16.70 -5.21
N PHE A 63 -23.21 16.05 -4.40
CA PHE A 63 -22.41 16.69 -3.36
C PHE A 63 -20.90 16.54 -3.60
N ASP A 64 -20.50 15.92 -4.71
CA ASP A 64 -19.10 15.83 -5.08
C ASP A 64 -18.56 17.22 -5.44
N ASP A 65 -17.30 17.47 -5.07
CA ASP A 65 -16.54 18.60 -5.61
C ASP A 65 -16.27 18.34 -7.10
N PRO A 66 -16.77 19.18 -8.00
CA PRO A 66 -16.70 18.91 -9.43
C PRO A 66 -15.27 18.86 -9.98
N ILE A 67 -14.35 19.61 -9.37
CA ILE A 67 -12.94 19.65 -9.78
C ILE A 67 -12.24 18.35 -9.37
N VAL A 68 -12.42 17.94 -8.12
CA VAL A 68 -11.85 16.69 -7.58
C VAL A 68 -12.43 15.48 -8.31
N ARG A 69 -13.75 15.48 -8.53
CA ARG A 69 -14.40 14.40 -9.28
C ARG A 69 -13.88 14.29 -10.71
N ALA A 70 -13.81 15.40 -11.45
CA ALA A 70 -13.32 15.39 -12.83
C ALA A 70 -11.88 14.85 -12.89
N ALA A 71 -11.00 15.30 -11.98
CA ALA A 71 -9.64 14.82 -11.89
C ALA A 71 -9.58 13.32 -11.58
N ALA A 72 -10.43 12.82 -10.66
CA ALA A 72 -10.47 11.41 -10.27
C ALA A 72 -11.00 10.50 -11.40
N VAL A 73 -12.06 10.91 -12.10
CA VAL A 73 -12.61 10.18 -13.25
C VAL A 73 -11.59 10.11 -14.39
N GLU A 74 -10.98 11.24 -14.76
CA GLU A 74 -9.95 11.30 -15.79
C GLU A 74 -8.75 10.39 -15.44
N ALA A 75 -8.29 10.47 -14.19
CA ALA A 75 -7.13 9.70 -13.73
C ALA A 75 -7.41 8.20 -13.64
N LEU A 76 -8.59 7.79 -13.20
CA LEU A 76 -8.99 6.39 -13.15
C LEU A 76 -9.18 5.82 -14.56
N GLY A 77 -9.76 6.60 -15.47
CA GLY A 77 -9.94 6.24 -16.86
C GLY A 77 -10.74 4.95 -17.02
N LYS A 78 -10.17 3.96 -17.72
CA LYS A 78 -10.82 2.68 -18.03
C LYS A 78 -10.48 1.55 -17.03
N TYR A 79 -9.80 1.86 -15.96
CA TYR A 79 -9.51 0.83 -14.96
C TYR A 79 -10.77 0.47 -14.17
N ASN A 80 -10.96 -0.82 -13.95
CA ASN A 80 -11.95 -1.30 -12.99
C ASN A 80 -11.41 -1.03 -11.58
N GLY A 81 -11.80 0.11 -11.03
CA GLY A 81 -11.29 0.60 -9.76
C GLY A 81 -12.23 1.59 -9.11
N SER A 82 -11.87 2.08 -7.95
CA SER A 82 -12.58 3.12 -7.22
C SER A 82 -11.58 4.14 -6.65
N VAL A 83 -12.04 5.38 -6.55
CA VAL A 83 -11.32 6.48 -5.89
C VAL A 83 -12.24 7.08 -4.85
N VAL A 84 -11.74 7.20 -3.61
CA VAL A 84 -12.37 7.97 -2.54
C VAL A 84 -11.44 9.11 -2.19
N ALA A 85 -11.92 10.35 -2.32
CA ALA A 85 -11.22 11.58 -2.02
C ALA A 85 -11.94 12.32 -0.89
N VAL A 86 -11.20 12.71 0.14
CA VAL A 86 -11.77 13.36 1.33
C VAL A 86 -10.92 14.55 1.79
N GLU A 87 -11.58 15.51 2.43
CA GLU A 87 -10.91 16.59 3.15
C GLU A 87 -10.47 16.06 4.53
N PRO A 88 -9.15 16.04 4.82
CA PRO A 88 -8.65 15.38 6.01
C PRO A 88 -9.09 16.01 7.33
N THR A 89 -9.30 17.32 7.35
CA THR A 89 -9.55 18.11 8.56
C THR A 89 -11.00 18.11 9.01
N THR A 90 -11.90 17.58 8.17
CA THR A 90 -13.34 17.62 8.44
C THR A 90 -14.04 16.28 8.19
N GLY A 91 -13.42 15.38 7.42
CA GLY A 91 -14.06 14.14 6.97
C GLY A 91 -15.07 14.35 5.83
N ARG A 92 -15.13 15.55 5.24
CA ARG A 92 -15.98 15.81 4.07
C ARG A 92 -15.53 14.94 2.90
N ILE A 93 -16.49 14.22 2.32
CA ILE A 93 -16.27 13.50 1.07
C ILE A 93 -16.26 14.52 -0.06
N LEU A 94 -15.13 14.57 -0.80
CA LEU A 94 -14.96 15.45 -1.94
C LEU A 94 -15.36 14.78 -3.25
N ALA A 95 -15.09 13.47 -3.39
CA ALA A 95 -15.57 12.68 -4.52
C ALA A 95 -15.47 11.19 -4.24
N VAL A 96 -16.41 10.43 -4.80
CA VAL A 96 -16.34 8.96 -4.85
C VAL A 96 -16.60 8.49 -6.27
N VAL A 97 -15.57 7.97 -6.93
CA VAL A 97 -15.68 7.38 -8.27
C VAL A 97 -15.84 5.87 -8.15
N ASN A 98 -16.82 5.30 -8.85
CA ASN A 98 -17.26 3.91 -8.73
C ASN A 98 -17.76 3.59 -7.32
N GLN A 99 -18.85 4.25 -6.95
CA GLN A 99 -19.51 4.09 -5.64
C GLN A 99 -19.88 2.63 -5.37
N LYS A 100 -20.32 1.89 -6.38
CA LYS A 100 -20.61 0.46 -6.24
C LYS A 100 -19.42 -0.34 -5.70
N MET A 101 -18.20 -0.03 -6.11
CA MET A 101 -17.00 -0.68 -5.61
C MET A 101 -16.57 -0.11 -4.25
N ALA A 102 -16.73 1.20 -4.05
CA ALA A 102 -16.39 1.86 -2.79
C ALA A 102 -17.24 1.35 -1.62
N TYR A 103 -18.53 1.14 -1.84
CA TYR A 103 -19.49 0.64 -0.84
C TYR A 103 -19.45 -0.88 -0.64
N SER A 104 -18.72 -1.64 -1.47
CA SER A 104 -18.66 -3.10 -1.36
C SER A 104 -17.93 -3.55 -0.08
N ALA A 105 -18.00 -4.84 0.23
CA ALA A 105 -17.34 -5.45 1.39
C ALA A 105 -15.80 -5.31 1.42
N GLY A 106 -15.23 -4.64 0.42
CA GLY A 106 -13.81 -4.32 0.35
C GLY A 106 -12.95 -5.43 -0.24
N ALA A 107 -11.66 -5.33 0.04
CA ALA A 107 -10.65 -6.30 -0.38
C ALA A 107 -9.55 -6.40 0.68
N ILE A 108 -8.73 -7.45 0.56
CA ILE A 108 -7.53 -7.57 1.40
C ILE A 108 -6.65 -6.30 1.26
N PRO A 109 -6.21 -5.68 2.36
CA PRO A 109 -5.45 -4.42 2.31
C PRO A 109 -4.08 -4.58 1.67
N CYS A 110 -3.56 -5.77 1.59
CA CYS A 110 -2.18 -6.03 1.21
C CYS A 110 -1.23 -5.18 2.08
N SER A 111 -0.22 -4.57 1.49
CA SER A 111 0.75 -3.75 2.23
C SER A 111 0.23 -2.38 2.69
N THR A 112 -1.02 -2.01 2.43
CA THR A 112 -1.59 -0.78 3.02
C THR A 112 -1.91 -0.91 4.50
N ILE A 113 -1.84 -2.11 5.06
CA ILE A 113 -1.90 -2.34 6.52
C ILE A 113 -0.64 -1.85 7.26
N LYS A 114 0.50 -1.75 6.57
CA LYS A 114 1.81 -1.49 7.17
C LYS A 114 1.93 -0.18 7.95
N PRO A 115 1.33 0.94 7.53
CA PRO A 115 1.30 2.15 8.34
C PRO A 115 0.65 1.92 9.72
N THR A 116 -0.46 1.17 9.79
CA THR A 116 -1.09 0.78 11.07
C THR A 116 -0.15 -0.03 11.95
N ILE A 117 0.57 -0.98 11.36
CA ILE A 117 1.54 -1.83 12.10
C ILE A 117 2.75 -1.03 12.56
N ALA A 118 3.24 -0.10 11.73
CA ALA A 118 4.33 0.79 12.10
C ALA A 118 3.97 1.66 13.30
N LEU A 119 2.78 2.27 13.25
CA LEU A 119 2.28 3.11 14.33
C LEU A 119 2.15 2.30 15.64
N ALA A 120 1.54 1.12 15.57
CA ALA A 120 1.43 0.23 16.73
C ALA A 120 2.80 -0.12 17.32
N ALA A 121 3.78 -0.44 16.48
CA ALA A 121 5.12 -0.82 16.94
C ALA A 121 5.91 0.35 17.54
N LEU A 122 5.70 1.56 17.06
CA LEU A 122 6.27 2.80 17.63
C LEU A 122 5.63 3.09 19.00
N GLU A 123 4.29 3.09 19.09
CA GLU A 123 3.54 3.38 20.31
C GLU A 123 3.84 2.38 21.43
N GLU A 124 3.93 1.10 21.09
CA GLU A 124 4.26 0.04 22.05
C GLU A 124 5.79 -0.09 22.33
N ASN A 125 6.60 0.84 21.80
CA ASN A 125 8.06 0.86 21.95
C ASN A 125 8.75 -0.44 21.50
N VAL A 126 8.15 -1.19 20.57
CA VAL A 126 8.74 -2.39 19.96
C VAL A 126 9.92 -2.04 19.06
N ILE A 127 9.83 -0.86 18.44
CA ILE A 127 10.88 -0.21 17.67
C ILE A 127 10.92 1.29 17.96
N THR A 128 12.07 1.89 17.66
CA THR A 128 12.23 3.33 17.43
C THR A 128 12.48 3.56 15.95
N ARG A 129 12.51 4.82 15.52
CA ARG A 129 12.86 5.24 14.15
C ARG A 129 14.14 4.56 13.63
N ASP A 130 15.17 4.47 14.49
CA ASP A 130 16.52 4.00 14.12
C ASP A 130 16.72 2.50 14.33
N THR A 131 15.70 1.79 14.83
CA THR A 131 15.80 0.35 15.04
C THR A 131 16.05 -0.40 13.75
N MET A 132 17.19 -1.07 13.64
CA MET A 132 17.57 -1.89 12.49
C MET A 132 17.16 -3.34 12.68
N LEU A 133 16.27 -3.85 11.82
CA LEU A 133 15.88 -5.26 11.81
C LEU A 133 16.52 -5.99 10.62
N LYS A 134 16.92 -7.24 10.87
CA LYS A 134 17.48 -8.12 9.84
C LYS A 134 16.36 -8.61 8.92
N VAL A 135 16.43 -8.25 7.64
CA VAL A 135 15.42 -8.60 6.62
C VAL A 135 15.94 -9.55 5.55
N GLY A 136 17.17 -10.01 5.67
CA GLY A 136 17.81 -10.95 4.77
C GLY A 136 19.19 -11.39 5.25
N ARG A 137 19.89 -12.22 4.47
CA ARG A 137 21.17 -12.82 4.91
C ARG A 137 22.20 -11.79 5.41
N ARG A 138 22.33 -10.65 4.71
CA ARG A 138 23.24 -9.53 5.05
C ARG A 138 22.54 -8.18 4.92
N LYS A 139 21.22 -8.16 5.03
CA LYS A 139 20.42 -6.95 4.81
C LYS A 139 19.66 -6.60 6.08
N TYR A 140 19.82 -5.35 6.49
CA TYR A 140 19.10 -4.72 7.59
C TYR A 140 18.33 -3.53 7.04
N MET A 141 17.21 -3.17 7.67
CA MET A 141 16.41 -2.00 7.35
C MET A 141 15.92 -1.37 8.63
N ASN A 142 15.79 -0.05 8.63
CA ASN A 142 14.98 0.69 9.59
C ASN A 142 13.53 0.81 9.08
N LEU A 143 12.68 1.52 9.83
CA LEU A 143 11.28 1.69 9.49
C LEU A 143 11.10 2.42 8.14
N THR A 144 11.85 3.51 7.90
CA THR A 144 11.79 4.32 6.67
C THR A 144 12.07 3.45 5.43
N GLU A 145 13.17 2.71 5.42
CA GLU A 145 13.54 1.82 4.32
C GLU A 145 12.54 0.65 4.14
N ALA A 146 12.08 0.08 5.24
CA ALA A 146 11.11 -1.01 5.20
C ALA A 146 9.75 -0.54 4.66
N MET A 147 9.33 0.68 4.98
CA MET A 147 8.12 1.30 4.47
C MET A 147 8.26 1.64 2.98
N ALA A 148 9.38 2.27 2.58
CA ALA A 148 9.68 2.66 1.20
C ALA A 148 9.63 1.47 0.25
N HIS A 149 10.33 0.40 0.62
CA HIS A 149 10.41 -0.83 -0.16
C HIS A 149 9.29 -1.84 0.13
N SER A 150 8.38 -1.49 1.05
CA SER A 150 7.27 -2.37 1.45
C SER A 150 7.73 -3.76 1.90
N ASN A 151 8.81 -3.84 2.69
CA ASN A 151 9.46 -5.09 3.06
C ASN A 151 8.57 -5.93 3.98
N ASN A 152 8.19 -7.16 3.57
CA ASN A 152 7.30 -8.01 4.36
C ASN A 152 7.99 -8.53 5.61
N VAL A 153 9.25 -8.98 5.51
CA VAL A 153 9.97 -9.60 6.64
C VAL A 153 10.09 -8.64 7.82
N PHE A 154 10.28 -7.34 7.57
CA PHE A 154 10.29 -6.32 8.62
C PHE A 154 8.97 -6.29 9.37
N PHE A 155 7.85 -6.17 8.65
CA PHE A 155 6.52 -6.06 9.24
C PHE A 155 6.01 -7.38 9.84
N GLU A 156 6.41 -8.53 9.32
CA GLU A 156 6.17 -9.83 9.92
C GLU A 156 6.82 -9.95 11.32
N GLN A 157 8.07 -9.49 11.44
CA GLN A 157 8.75 -9.44 12.74
C GLN A 157 8.05 -8.49 13.73
N LEU A 158 7.57 -7.33 13.27
CA LEU A 158 6.79 -6.42 14.12
C LEU A 158 5.53 -7.10 14.64
N GLY A 159 4.75 -7.72 13.74
CA GLY A 159 3.55 -8.44 14.15
C GLY A 159 3.81 -9.58 15.11
N GLN A 160 4.87 -10.35 14.88
CA GLN A 160 5.26 -11.44 15.79
C GLN A 160 5.67 -10.95 17.18
N ARG A 161 6.37 -9.81 17.25
CA ARG A 161 6.79 -9.21 18.53
C ARG A 161 5.62 -8.62 19.31
N MET A 162 4.67 -7.99 18.61
CA MET A 162 3.49 -7.38 19.24
C MET A 162 2.42 -8.40 19.61
N GLY A 163 2.31 -9.49 18.86
CA GLY A 163 1.22 -10.46 19.02
C GLY A 163 -0.11 -9.99 18.41
N PHE A 164 -1.08 -10.90 18.37
CA PHE A 164 -2.38 -10.67 17.72
C PHE A 164 -3.19 -9.58 18.45
N GLU A 165 -3.23 -9.61 19.77
CA GLU A 165 -4.05 -8.69 20.56
C GLU A 165 -3.65 -7.23 20.31
N THR A 166 -2.36 -6.93 20.31
CA THR A 166 -1.85 -5.59 20.04
C THR A 166 -2.16 -5.17 18.59
N VAL A 167 -1.88 -6.03 17.62
CA VAL A 167 -2.18 -5.73 16.20
C VAL A 167 -3.67 -5.50 16.00
N SER A 168 -4.53 -6.30 16.65
CA SER A 168 -5.98 -6.16 16.61
C SER A 168 -6.47 -4.87 17.26
N LYS A 169 -5.92 -4.53 18.44
CA LYS A 169 -6.21 -3.27 19.15
C LYS A 169 -6.00 -2.06 18.22
N TYR A 170 -4.82 -1.95 17.61
CA TYR A 170 -4.51 -0.80 16.75
C TYR A 170 -5.26 -0.82 15.42
N GLY A 171 -5.50 -1.98 14.83
CA GLY A 171 -6.34 -2.08 13.65
C GLY A 171 -7.74 -1.52 13.88
N ARG A 172 -8.38 -1.92 14.99
CA ARG A 172 -9.72 -1.43 15.37
C ARG A 172 -9.69 0.02 15.82
N LEU A 173 -8.68 0.43 16.58
CA LEU A 173 -8.50 1.82 17.02
C LEU A 173 -8.45 2.77 15.82
N LEU A 174 -7.83 2.35 14.73
CA LEU A 174 -7.72 3.09 13.47
C LEU A 174 -8.90 2.89 12.52
N GLY A 175 -10.00 2.27 12.98
CA GLY A 175 -11.26 2.19 12.24
C GLY A 175 -11.39 1.02 11.27
N LEU A 176 -10.49 0.04 11.32
CA LEU A 176 -10.61 -1.15 10.46
C LEU A 176 -11.66 -2.12 11.00
N GLY A 177 -12.53 -2.62 10.13
CA GLY A 177 -13.62 -3.53 10.49
C GLY A 177 -14.88 -2.81 11.02
N GLU A 178 -15.00 -1.50 10.79
CA GLU A 178 -16.18 -0.69 11.15
C GLU A 178 -16.49 0.32 10.03
N LEU A 179 -17.72 0.84 10.00
CA LEU A 179 -18.11 1.86 9.03
C LEU A 179 -17.23 3.10 9.19
N ALA A 180 -16.67 3.62 8.10
CA ALA A 180 -15.91 4.86 8.07
C ALA A 180 -16.84 6.08 7.92
N GLY A 181 -17.97 5.90 7.27
CA GLY A 181 -18.91 6.95 6.94
C GLY A 181 -19.99 7.18 7.99
N TYR A 182 -20.62 8.35 7.87
CA TYR A 182 -21.83 8.72 8.56
C TYR A 182 -22.96 8.94 7.54
N ASN A 183 -24.08 8.23 7.71
CA ASN A 183 -25.20 8.29 6.77
C ASN A 183 -24.89 7.85 5.32
N LEU A 184 -23.96 6.91 5.16
CA LEU A 184 -23.69 6.24 3.90
C LEU A 184 -24.43 4.89 3.90
N ALA A 185 -25.65 4.86 3.39
CA ALA A 185 -26.60 3.75 3.57
C ALA A 185 -26.07 2.39 3.06
N ASP A 186 -25.27 2.40 2.00
CA ASP A 186 -24.78 1.17 1.36
C ASP A 186 -23.36 0.78 1.80
N GLU A 187 -22.75 1.55 2.71
CA GLU A 187 -21.38 1.28 3.16
C GLU A 187 -21.28 -0.05 3.90
N GLN A 188 -20.26 -0.84 3.56
CA GLN A 188 -19.92 -2.06 4.26
C GLN A 188 -18.73 -1.84 5.21
N PRO A 189 -18.71 -2.49 6.39
CA PRO A 189 -17.65 -2.27 7.38
C PRO A 189 -16.35 -3.01 7.05
N GLY A 190 -16.26 -3.70 5.91
CA GLY A 190 -15.15 -4.62 5.67
C GLY A 190 -15.16 -5.79 6.67
N ALA A 191 -13.97 -6.33 6.96
CA ALA A 191 -13.84 -7.38 7.97
C ALA A 191 -12.51 -7.26 8.72
N PHE A 192 -12.56 -7.53 10.03
CA PHE A 192 -11.36 -7.62 10.87
C PHE A 192 -11.44 -8.91 11.72
N PRO A 193 -10.41 -9.78 11.70
CA PRO A 193 -10.49 -11.09 12.34
C PRO A 193 -10.57 -10.98 13.87
N MET A 194 -11.25 -11.94 14.51
CA MET A 194 -11.38 -12.05 15.97
C MET A 194 -10.29 -12.95 16.59
N ALA A 195 -9.52 -13.65 15.74
CA ALA A 195 -8.42 -14.52 16.12
C ALA A 195 -7.32 -14.46 15.06
N PRO A 196 -6.07 -14.88 15.35
CA PRO A 196 -5.01 -14.92 14.36
C PRO A 196 -5.43 -15.72 13.13
N PRO A 197 -5.19 -15.22 11.91
CA PRO A 197 -5.51 -15.95 10.68
C PRO A 197 -4.81 -17.32 10.64
N HIS A 198 -5.52 -18.36 10.19
CA HIS A 198 -4.93 -19.70 10.06
C HIS A 198 -3.73 -19.73 9.13
N LYS A 199 -3.76 -18.94 8.04
CA LYS A 199 -2.70 -18.86 7.06
C LYS A 199 -1.69 -17.78 7.43
N GLY A 200 -0.54 -18.18 7.98
CA GLY A 200 0.57 -17.31 8.28
C GLY A 200 0.42 -16.44 9.53
N GLY A 201 -0.69 -16.61 10.28
CA GLY A 201 -0.90 -15.99 11.58
C GLY A 201 -0.76 -14.46 11.57
N VAL A 202 -0.39 -13.91 12.74
CA VAL A 202 -0.20 -12.47 12.92
C VAL A 202 0.91 -11.89 12.04
N ALA A 203 1.92 -12.68 11.67
CA ALA A 203 2.99 -12.24 10.79
C ALA A 203 2.44 -11.82 9.41
N ARG A 204 1.68 -12.69 8.74
CA ARG A 204 1.06 -12.33 7.47
C ARG A 204 -0.03 -11.28 7.61
N MET A 205 -0.77 -11.30 8.72
CA MET A 205 -1.74 -10.24 9.02
C MET A 205 -1.06 -8.87 9.05
N SER A 206 0.14 -8.76 9.64
CA SER A 206 0.88 -7.50 9.78
C SER A 206 1.61 -7.04 8.52
N SER A 207 2.03 -7.97 7.67
CA SER A 207 2.78 -7.64 6.44
C SER A 207 1.89 -7.49 5.21
N PHE A 208 0.75 -8.19 5.20
CA PHE A 208 -0.07 -8.43 4.02
C PHE A 208 -1.57 -8.19 4.25
N GLY A 209 -2.00 -8.12 5.52
CA GLY A 209 -3.41 -7.97 5.87
C GLY A 209 -4.20 -9.27 5.75
N GLU A 210 -3.56 -10.43 5.91
CA GLU A 210 -4.24 -11.72 5.87
C GLU A 210 -5.41 -11.75 6.85
N GLY A 211 -6.58 -12.19 6.39
CA GLY A 211 -7.80 -12.22 7.20
C GLY A 211 -8.54 -10.88 7.35
N ILE A 212 -7.97 -9.79 6.85
CA ILE A 212 -8.58 -8.45 6.89
C ILE A 212 -9.18 -8.12 5.53
N GLN A 213 -10.34 -7.45 5.52
CA GLN A 213 -10.89 -6.79 4.34
C GLN A 213 -11.14 -5.32 4.67
N VAL A 214 -10.62 -4.43 3.83
CA VAL A 214 -10.79 -2.99 3.98
C VAL A 214 -11.54 -2.40 2.80
N THR A 215 -12.31 -1.36 3.06
CA THR A 215 -13.00 -0.58 2.03
C THR A 215 -12.16 0.62 1.60
N PRO A 216 -12.41 1.21 0.43
CA PRO A 216 -11.80 2.48 0.04
C PRO A 216 -12.09 3.60 1.05
N PHE A 217 -13.27 3.61 1.67
CA PHE A 217 -13.61 4.59 2.72
C PHE A 217 -12.72 4.46 3.95
N GLN A 218 -12.52 3.24 4.44
CA GLN A 218 -11.63 3.00 5.60
C GLN A 218 -10.20 3.45 5.32
N LEU A 219 -9.66 3.17 4.12
CA LEU A 219 -8.31 3.63 3.76
C LEU A 219 -8.22 5.14 3.55
N ALA A 220 -9.27 5.80 3.03
CA ALA A 220 -9.33 7.25 2.93
C ALA A 220 -9.40 7.91 4.31
N SER A 221 -10.23 7.36 5.23
CA SER A 221 -10.33 7.80 6.62
C SER A 221 -9.01 7.64 7.36
N LEU A 222 -8.32 6.52 7.17
CA LEU A 222 -6.98 6.27 7.74
C LEU A 222 -5.94 7.27 7.22
N ALA A 223 -5.92 7.53 5.91
CA ALA A 223 -5.03 8.52 5.30
C ALA A 223 -5.33 9.93 5.83
N ALA A 224 -6.61 10.28 6.01
CA ALA A 224 -7.04 11.54 6.59
C ALA A 224 -6.58 11.70 8.05
N ALA A 225 -6.71 10.66 8.87
CA ALA A 225 -6.25 10.68 10.26
C ALA A 225 -4.72 10.85 10.36
N PHE A 226 -3.95 10.27 9.46
CA PHE A 226 -2.50 10.51 9.41
C PHE A 226 -2.15 11.94 8.96
N ALA A 227 -2.97 12.53 8.10
CA ALA A 227 -2.76 13.88 7.59
C ALA A 227 -3.07 14.96 8.64
N ASN A 228 -4.08 14.75 9.48
CA ASN A 228 -4.65 15.78 10.36
C ASN A 228 -4.17 15.72 11.83
N GLY A 229 -3.15 14.90 12.13
CA GLY A 229 -2.62 14.80 13.49
C GLY A 229 -3.28 13.72 14.36
N GLY A 230 -4.16 12.87 13.80
CA GLY A 230 -4.73 11.71 14.52
C GLY A 230 -6.22 11.81 14.82
N THR A 231 -6.95 12.75 14.25
CA THR A 231 -8.41 12.80 14.39
C THR A 231 -9.06 11.92 13.33
N LEU A 232 -9.76 10.88 13.77
CA LEU A 232 -10.58 10.04 12.91
C LEU A 232 -11.98 10.65 12.80
N TYR A 233 -12.29 11.24 11.67
CA TYR A 233 -13.62 11.75 11.38
C TYR A 233 -14.50 10.67 10.77
N TYR A 234 -15.82 10.78 10.99
CA TYR A 234 -16.77 10.13 10.10
C TYR A 234 -16.71 10.77 8.73
N LEU A 235 -16.58 9.96 7.68
CA LEU A 235 -16.69 10.44 6.32
C LEU A 235 -18.14 10.70 5.95
N GLN A 236 -18.43 11.88 5.42
CA GLN A 236 -19.81 12.26 5.10
C GLN A 236 -19.89 13.28 3.97
N TYR A 237 -21.00 13.25 3.27
CA TYR A 237 -21.40 14.33 2.38
C TYR A 237 -22.10 15.45 3.17
N PRO A 238 -22.08 16.68 2.64
CA PRO A 238 -22.98 17.73 3.14
C PRO A 238 -24.44 17.26 3.09
N ALA A 239 -25.21 17.60 4.11
CA ALA A 239 -26.64 17.37 4.09
C ALA A 239 -27.35 18.38 3.15
N ALA A 240 -28.44 17.96 2.52
CA ALA A 240 -29.29 18.90 1.78
C ALA A 240 -29.75 20.03 2.72
N GLY A 241 -29.70 21.27 2.25
CA GLY A 241 -30.23 22.42 3.00
C GLY A 241 -31.69 22.24 3.33
N GLN A 242 -32.15 22.89 4.41
CA GLN A 242 -33.58 22.94 4.71
C GLN A 242 -34.34 23.74 3.64
N PRO A 243 -35.62 23.49 3.41
CA PRO A 243 -36.41 24.27 2.50
C PRO A 243 -36.26 25.77 2.78
N GLY A 244 -35.76 26.55 1.81
CA GLY A 244 -35.45 27.97 1.96
C GLY A 244 -34.00 28.31 2.32
N GLN A 245 -33.09 27.31 2.44
CA GLN A 245 -31.67 27.51 2.55
C GLN A 245 -30.99 27.00 1.28
N ASP A 246 -30.31 27.91 0.59
CA ASP A 246 -29.64 27.59 -0.70
C ASP A 246 -28.31 26.84 -0.57
N ALA A 247 -27.73 26.76 0.63
CA ALA A 247 -26.43 26.13 0.85
C ALA A 247 -26.56 24.78 1.59
N PRO A 248 -25.83 23.76 1.14
CA PRO A 248 -25.72 22.50 1.89
C PRO A 248 -25.11 22.74 3.27
N ILE A 249 -25.67 22.09 4.30
CA ILE A 249 -25.15 22.16 5.67
C ILE A 249 -24.09 21.07 5.83
N PHE A 250 -22.92 21.46 6.34
CA PHE A 250 -21.87 20.52 6.67
C PHE A 250 -21.30 20.80 8.07
N GLU A 251 -21.38 19.79 8.93
CA GLU A 251 -20.80 19.81 10.27
C GLU A 251 -19.85 18.62 10.42
N PRO A 252 -18.54 18.84 10.67
CA PRO A 252 -17.59 17.76 10.91
C PRO A 252 -18.02 16.92 12.12
N ARG A 253 -17.92 15.58 12.00
CA ARG A 253 -18.22 14.64 13.07
C ARG A 253 -16.99 13.84 13.43
N ILE A 254 -16.47 14.07 14.63
CA ILE A 254 -15.36 13.29 15.15
C ILE A 254 -15.88 11.91 15.55
N LYS A 255 -15.24 10.87 15.01
CA LYS A 255 -15.47 9.48 15.38
C LYS A 255 -14.59 9.08 16.57
N ARG A 256 -13.33 9.53 16.54
CA ARG A 256 -12.34 9.20 17.55
C ARG A 256 -11.13 10.14 17.47
N GLU A 257 -10.63 10.56 18.60
CA GLU A 257 -9.34 11.25 18.70
C GLU A 257 -8.28 10.23 19.12
N LEU A 258 -7.14 10.24 18.41
CA LEU A 258 -6.04 9.32 18.59
C LEU A 258 -4.80 10.10 19.05
N ASN A 259 -4.14 9.65 20.11
CA ASN A 259 -2.91 10.25 20.60
C ASN A 259 -1.67 9.83 19.79
N ILE A 260 -1.76 9.94 18.46
CA ILE A 260 -0.71 9.47 17.54
C ILE A 260 0.14 10.61 16.95
N ALA A 261 -0.23 11.85 17.18
CA ALA A 261 0.47 13.00 16.62
C ALA A 261 2.00 12.97 16.83
N PRO A 262 2.52 12.58 18.00
CA PRO A 262 3.99 12.51 18.21
C PRO A 262 4.69 11.47 17.35
N LEU A 263 3.98 10.47 16.83
CA LEU A 263 4.53 9.35 16.06
C LEU A 263 4.39 9.55 14.54
N LEU A 264 3.56 10.51 14.13
CA LEU A 264 3.29 10.76 12.72
C LEU A 264 4.52 11.21 11.93
N PRO A 265 5.48 11.98 12.48
CA PRO A 265 6.70 12.34 11.74
C PRO A 265 7.49 11.13 11.26
N GLU A 266 7.69 10.11 12.12
CA GLU A 266 8.41 8.87 11.76
C GLU A 266 7.64 8.05 10.72
N LEU A 267 6.32 7.94 10.88
CA LEU A 267 5.47 7.24 9.93
C LEU A 267 5.51 7.93 8.56
N ARG A 268 5.37 9.26 8.56
CA ARG A 268 5.35 10.10 7.36
C ARG A 268 6.66 10.01 6.58
N GLU A 269 7.80 10.01 7.26
CA GLU A 269 9.10 9.86 6.60
C GLU A 269 9.17 8.58 5.75
N GLY A 270 8.70 7.45 6.28
CA GLY A 270 8.62 6.19 5.54
C GLY A 270 7.62 6.23 4.37
N MET A 271 6.50 6.93 4.54
CA MET A 271 5.48 7.09 3.49
C MET A 271 5.95 8.05 2.39
N LEU A 272 6.70 9.10 2.72
CA LEU A 272 7.38 9.98 1.75
C LEU A 272 8.46 9.23 0.98
N ALA A 273 9.30 8.46 1.67
CA ALA A 273 10.34 7.64 1.05
C ALA A 273 9.73 6.62 0.06
N ALA A 274 8.54 6.08 0.36
CA ALA A 274 7.82 5.21 -0.56
C ALA A 274 7.44 5.91 -1.87
N VAL A 275 7.14 7.20 -1.83
CA VAL A 275 6.81 8.02 -3.01
C VAL A 275 8.07 8.52 -3.72
N LEU A 276 9.09 8.95 -2.98
CA LEU A 276 10.31 9.49 -3.57
C LEU A 276 11.10 8.44 -4.38
N TYR A 277 11.36 7.29 -3.79
CA TYR A 277 12.21 6.28 -4.41
C TYR A 277 11.67 4.84 -4.28
N GLY A 278 10.60 4.64 -3.51
CA GLY A 278 10.04 3.33 -3.21
C GLY A 278 8.95 2.87 -4.16
N THR A 279 8.02 2.08 -3.62
CA THR A 279 6.94 1.42 -4.39
C THR A 279 5.86 2.38 -4.90
N GLY A 280 5.72 3.55 -4.30
CA GLY A 280 4.76 4.60 -4.64
C GLY A 280 5.26 5.63 -5.65
N LYS A 281 6.50 5.53 -6.16
CA LYS A 281 7.14 6.55 -7.01
C LYS A 281 6.35 7.00 -8.24
N ARG A 282 5.33 6.25 -8.67
CA ARG A 282 4.43 6.66 -9.75
C ARG A 282 3.44 7.75 -9.35
N SER A 283 3.26 7.99 -8.05
CA SER A 283 2.50 9.14 -7.56
C SER A 283 3.34 10.41 -7.45
N PHE A 284 4.66 10.28 -7.58
CA PHE A 284 5.58 11.40 -7.57
C PHE A 284 5.39 12.29 -8.80
N ASP A 285 5.32 13.59 -8.55
CA ASP A 285 5.28 14.60 -9.59
C ASP A 285 6.35 15.66 -9.29
N SER A 286 7.40 15.66 -10.10
CA SER A 286 8.56 16.55 -9.94
C SER A 286 8.26 18.05 -10.15
N GLY A 287 7.07 18.37 -10.68
CA GLY A 287 6.65 19.76 -10.87
C GLY A 287 5.83 20.33 -9.71
N GLY A 288 5.60 19.55 -8.63
CA GLY A 288 4.84 19.98 -7.46
C GLY A 288 5.72 20.29 -6.28
N ASP A 289 5.38 21.35 -5.56
CA ASP A 289 6.05 21.73 -4.29
C ASP A 289 5.65 20.77 -3.16
N GLU A 290 4.54 20.06 -3.34
CA GLU A 290 3.97 19.15 -2.35
C GLU A 290 4.12 17.69 -2.79
N LEU A 291 4.81 16.91 -1.96
CA LEU A 291 4.94 15.48 -2.15
C LEU A 291 3.84 14.76 -1.34
N PRO A 292 3.03 13.91 -1.98
CA PRO A 292 2.12 13.09 -1.21
C PRO A 292 2.89 12.06 -0.38
N ALA A 293 2.55 11.94 0.90
CA ALA A 293 2.93 10.77 1.69
C ALA A 293 1.98 9.63 1.34
N GLY A 294 2.50 8.42 1.07
CA GLY A 294 1.62 7.35 0.62
C GLY A 294 2.15 5.94 0.80
N LYS A 295 1.24 4.97 0.71
CA LYS A 295 1.57 3.53 0.79
C LYS A 295 0.83 2.73 -0.25
N THR A 296 1.58 1.92 -0.99
CA THR A 296 1.04 0.96 -1.96
C THR A 296 0.65 -0.36 -1.30
N GLY A 297 -0.40 -0.99 -1.83
CA GLY A 297 -0.73 -2.39 -1.58
C GLY A 297 -0.76 -3.18 -2.90
N THR A 298 -0.20 -4.37 -2.91
CA THR A 298 -0.23 -5.28 -4.05
C THR A 298 -0.47 -6.68 -3.56
N CYS A 299 -1.53 -7.31 -4.02
CA CYS A 299 -1.80 -8.72 -3.78
C CYS A 299 -2.73 -9.30 -4.85
N SER A 300 -3.10 -10.54 -4.66
CA SER A 300 -4.12 -11.22 -5.48
C SER A 300 -5.02 -12.00 -4.54
N ASP A 301 -6.30 -11.97 -4.83
CA ASP A 301 -7.26 -12.94 -4.35
C ASP A 301 -7.45 -14.08 -5.39
N ASP A 302 -8.36 -15.01 -5.12
CA ASP A 302 -8.59 -16.17 -5.99
C ASP A 302 -9.09 -15.79 -7.39
N GLN A 303 -9.61 -14.59 -7.58
CA GLN A 303 -10.28 -14.16 -8.81
C GLN A 303 -9.58 -12.96 -9.49
N SER A 304 -8.81 -12.17 -8.75
CA SER A 304 -8.29 -10.91 -9.26
C SER A 304 -6.94 -10.51 -8.65
N HIS A 305 -6.23 -9.66 -9.39
CA HIS A 305 -5.12 -8.86 -8.85
C HIS A 305 -5.68 -7.58 -8.25
N VAL A 306 -5.07 -7.14 -7.15
CA VAL A 306 -5.48 -5.96 -6.38
C VAL A 306 -4.31 -5.01 -6.27
N GLY A 307 -4.54 -3.77 -6.65
CA GLY A 307 -3.63 -2.65 -6.47
C GLY A 307 -4.29 -1.56 -5.63
N TRP A 308 -3.68 -1.24 -4.50
CA TRP A 308 -4.08 -0.18 -3.60
C TRP A 308 -3.06 0.96 -3.56
N PHE A 309 -3.56 2.14 -3.32
CA PHE A 309 -2.74 3.26 -2.86
C PHE A 309 -3.56 4.14 -1.93
N LEU A 310 -3.08 4.34 -0.71
CA LEU A 310 -3.56 5.37 0.20
C LEU A 310 -2.53 6.48 0.26
N SER A 311 -2.97 7.72 0.32
CA SER A 311 -2.07 8.87 0.38
C SER A 311 -2.77 10.13 0.87
N TYR A 312 -1.97 11.07 1.31
CA TYR A 312 -2.40 12.43 1.60
C TYR A 312 -1.32 13.41 1.15
N ALA A 313 -1.71 14.63 0.81
CA ALA A 313 -0.82 15.70 0.41
C ALA A 313 -0.99 16.91 1.32
N ASP A 314 0.09 17.67 1.43
CA ASP A 314 0.29 18.84 2.27
C ASP A 314 0.27 18.51 3.79
N GLU A 315 1.42 18.71 4.43
CA GLU A 315 1.57 18.47 5.88
C GLU A 315 1.07 19.64 6.72
N ALA A 316 1.40 20.85 6.28
CA ALA A 316 1.07 22.03 7.05
C ALA A 316 -0.43 22.34 7.03
N HIS A 317 -1.07 22.06 5.90
CA HIS A 317 -2.50 22.31 5.68
C HIS A 317 -3.10 21.18 4.86
N PRO A 318 -3.35 20.01 5.46
CA PRO A 318 -3.78 18.83 4.72
C PRO A 318 -5.14 19.07 4.05
N LYS A 319 -5.15 19.10 2.72
CA LYS A 319 -6.34 19.44 1.92
C LYS A 319 -6.98 18.25 1.23
N LEU A 320 -6.22 17.16 1.08
CA LEU A 320 -6.69 16.00 0.33
C LEU A 320 -6.07 14.71 0.86
N ALA A 321 -6.91 13.76 1.19
CA ALA A 321 -6.54 12.35 1.39
C ALA A 321 -7.26 11.48 0.36
N LEU A 322 -6.54 10.49 -0.16
CA LEU A 322 -7.00 9.62 -1.24
C LEU A 322 -6.85 8.15 -0.88
N ALA A 323 -7.85 7.36 -1.26
CA ALA A 323 -7.74 5.92 -1.40
C ALA A 323 -8.07 5.52 -2.84
N VAL A 324 -7.16 4.80 -3.48
CA VAL A 324 -7.33 4.27 -4.83
C VAL A 324 -7.27 2.76 -4.79
N LEU A 325 -8.33 2.10 -5.29
CA LEU A 325 -8.41 0.66 -5.50
C LEU A 325 -8.47 0.37 -7.01
N ILE A 326 -7.69 -0.59 -7.48
CA ILE A 326 -7.82 -1.15 -8.84
C ILE A 326 -7.87 -2.66 -8.72
N ARG A 327 -8.82 -3.29 -9.39
CA ARG A 327 -8.98 -4.76 -9.42
C ARG A 327 -9.10 -5.26 -10.86
N GLY A 328 -8.65 -6.47 -11.12
CA GLY A 328 -8.84 -7.14 -12.41
C GLY A 328 -7.93 -8.36 -12.58
N ARG A 329 -8.08 -9.04 -13.73
CA ARG A 329 -7.36 -10.30 -14.02
C ARG A 329 -5.92 -10.11 -14.51
N SER A 330 -5.56 -8.89 -14.89
CA SER A 330 -4.22 -8.61 -15.39
C SER A 330 -3.19 -8.57 -14.27
N SER A 331 -2.08 -9.29 -14.41
CA SER A 331 -0.93 -9.24 -13.51
C SER A 331 -0.22 -7.88 -13.46
N LEU A 332 -0.59 -6.95 -14.34
CA LEU A 332 -0.13 -5.56 -14.33
C LEU A 332 -0.82 -4.73 -13.25
N ILE A 333 -1.94 -5.20 -12.71
CA ILE A 333 -2.67 -4.54 -11.61
C ILE A 333 -1.89 -4.76 -10.32
N LYS A 334 -1.29 -3.67 -9.86
CA LYS A 334 -0.43 -3.61 -8.67
C LYS A 334 -0.53 -2.22 -8.03
N GLY A 335 -0.06 -2.09 -6.80
CA GLY A 335 -0.02 -0.83 -6.08
C GLY A 335 0.63 0.33 -6.83
N PRO A 336 1.77 0.17 -7.55
CA PRO A 336 2.32 1.23 -8.38
C PRO A 336 1.37 1.75 -9.47
N LEU A 337 0.41 0.95 -9.95
CA LEU A 337 -0.61 1.42 -10.89
C LEU A 337 -1.61 2.35 -10.18
N ALA A 338 -2.08 1.96 -9.00
CA ALA A 338 -2.96 2.79 -8.17
C ALA A 338 -2.26 4.09 -7.73
N ALA A 339 -0.97 4.02 -7.37
CA ALA A 339 -0.15 5.20 -7.11
C ALA A 339 -0.09 6.15 -8.31
N GLY A 340 0.02 5.61 -9.53
CA GLY A 340 0.00 6.42 -10.76
C GLY A 340 -1.36 7.11 -11.02
N VAL A 341 -2.47 6.50 -10.59
CA VAL A 341 -3.79 7.16 -10.62
C VAL A 341 -3.80 8.34 -9.66
N ALA A 342 -3.39 8.14 -8.41
CA ALA A 342 -3.32 9.22 -7.43
C ALA A 342 -2.40 10.36 -7.90
N GLY A 343 -1.23 10.05 -8.47
CA GLY A 343 -0.31 11.06 -9.01
C GLY A 343 -0.93 11.91 -10.11
N ARG A 344 -1.77 11.32 -10.99
CA ARG A 344 -2.51 12.09 -12.00
C ARG A 344 -3.57 13.01 -11.37
N ILE A 345 -4.24 12.54 -10.31
CA ILE A 345 -5.20 13.37 -9.56
C ILE A 345 -4.49 14.58 -8.97
N TYR A 346 -3.40 14.39 -8.22
CA TYR A 346 -2.64 15.48 -7.61
C TYR A 346 -2.15 16.48 -8.66
N ARG A 347 -1.60 15.99 -9.78
CA ARG A 347 -1.14 16.85 -10.89
C ARG A 347 -2.29 17.67 -11.46
N ARG A 348 -3.42 17.05 -11.75
CA ARG A 348 -4.57 17.73 -12.33
C ARG A 348 -5.14 18.80 -11.41
N LEU A 349 -5.23 18.52 -10.12
CA LEU A 349 -5.67 19.49 -9.11
C LEU A 349 -4.70 20.67 -8.99
N ARG A 350 -3.40 20.41 -9.04
CA ARG A 350 -2.39 21.47 -9.06
C ARG A 350 -2.48 22.35 -10.30
N GLU A 351 -2.60 21.76 -11.50
CA GLU A 351 -2.77 22.48 -12.76
C GLU A 351 -3.99 23.41 -12.75
N GLN A 352 -4.99 23.09 -11.94
CA GLN A 352 -6.19 23.89 -11.74
C GLN A 352 -6.10 24.85 -10.53
N ASN A 353 -4.93 24.98 -9.91
CA ASN A 353 -4.71 25.79 -8.71
C ASN A 353 -5.65 25.44 -7.54
N TYR A 354 -6.18 24.21 -7.49
CA TYR A 354 -7.15 23.76 -6.50
C TYR A 354 -6.66 23.98 -5.06
N PHE A 355 -5.39 23.63 -4.80
CA PHE A 355 -4.82 23.78 -3.47
C PHE A 355 -4.60 25.23 -3.05
N ALA A 356 -4.30 26.13 -3.97
CA ALA A 356 -4.15 27.56 -3.70
C ALA A 356 -5.50 28.23 -3.34
N SER A 357 -6.60 27.81 -4.01
CA SER A 357 -7.94 28.36 -3.76
C SER A 357 -8.51 28.00 -2.39
N LEU A 358 -7.98 26.96 -1.74
CA LEU A 358 -8.40 26.51 -0.40
C LEU A 358 -7.59 27.16 0.73
N SER A 359 -6.60 27.99 0.43
CA SER A 359 -5.89 28.74 1.47
C SER A 359 -6.81 29.82 2.03
N PRO A 360 -6.94 29.95 3.37
CA PRO A 360 -7.69 31.07 3.93
C PRO A 360 -7.04 32.36 3.41
N THR A 361 -7.84 33.19 2.78
CA THR A 361 -7.44 34.58 2.46
C THR A 361 -7.08 35.22 3.77
N THR A 362 -5.81 35.38 4.05
CA THR A 362 -5.34 36.24 5.14
C THR A 362 -5.75 37.63 4.73
N ASP A 363 -6.89 38.07 5.23
CA ASP A 363 -7.37 39.44 5.07
C ASP A 363 -6.39 40.36 5.84
N LEU A 364 -5.29 40.70 5.17
CA LEU A 364 -4.38 41.76 5.61
C LEU A 364 -5.07 43.12 5.41
N ARG A 365 -6.22 43.30 6.08
CA ARG A 365 -6.69 44.64 6.43
C ARG A 365 -6.19 44.96 7.83
N SER A 366 -4.87 45.19 7.92
CA SER A 366 -4.30 45.98 9.00
C SER A 366 -4.89 47.39 8.90
N GLY A 367 -5.60 47.81 9.93
CA GLY A 367 -6.15 49.13 10.09
C GLY A 367 -5.10 50.25 9.94
N ARG A 368 -5.56 51.24 9.34
CA ARG A 368 -5.07 52.60 9.57
C ARG A 368 -5.85 53.23 10.73
#